data_9864f5e0fb55a01d8ab92c6eb9acc82c
#
_entry.id   9864f5e0fb55a01d8ab92c6eb9acc82c
#
_cell.length_a   1.000
_cell.length_b   1.000
_cell.length_c   1.000
_cell.angle_alpha   90.00
_cell.angle_beta   90.00
_cell.angle_gamma   90.00
#
_symmetry.space_group_name_H-M   'P 1'
#
loop_
_entity.id
_entity.type
_entity.pdbx_description
1 polymer ?
#
loop_
_entity_poly.entity_id
_entity_poly.type
_entity_poly.pdbx_seq_one_letter_code
_entity_poly.pdbx_strand_id
1 'polypeptide(L)'
;MKGPPTYKLAVPEATPALREATYFDRWDLVAILALTAVAFILRFFSPIMPDFFVHPFHGPAITNCVSHTPVNPQGDPGTLCGLAYPFNRGYADTNGQLSPPNGQVFDEIYFPVDAFDDVKGVQHCKPTTTGCTFNYFDPEPPLAKEFIAAGMWGYGWYRAHFQGATGDYIDLGFNTFGWRIAACLFGTLCIPMMYLLSRRLWPNRLFAIAAATLACFDGMFFIQSRIGMIDIFPIFFILLSYFLYLVHIQSRTTRASLASLVALGIVLGIGIASKWIVLAAMASIVFLLVVRAIRRHVDIHVGPQGAPIWSWGRGEGPAVPGGVYWPAYLAVAAVALVAIPLAIYVESWYPFFARGQFHNLADLIDYQRQSFTYHATLTATHPYGSPWWSWPLLSRPVLYYAEYSNLGLDHWTGQQLVARMENLGNPWIWWTSLPCVLSLPYFIVRHRSFPATVILLGFITQYLPWSHISRVLFMYHMFGGLIFMVLALAFVLVYVAQKLEPLGRRVLVANHLAVAVLFFFYFYPVWTALPISGPAYFIGPDTPPWGPKTWFVNCKDNLPASQPQLFCWN
;
A
#
# COMPACT_ATOMS: atom_id res chain seq x y z
N MET A 1 15.50 -62.12 2.95
CA MET A 1 14.66 -60.92 3.09
C MET A 1 15.47 -59.72 2.57
N LYS A 2 15.09 -59.20 1.39
CA LYS A 2 15.72 -58.03 0.80
C LYS A 2 15.14 -56.80 1.51
N GLY A 3 16.01 -55.97 2.12
CA GLY A 3 15.62 -54.72 2.77
C GLY A 3 14.98 -53.73 1.79
N PRO A 4 14.15 -52.79 2.26
CA PRO A 4 13.42 -51.84 1.40
C PRO A 4 14.43 -50.94 0.64
N PRO A 5 14.13 -50.59 -0.61
CA PRO A 5 15.02 -49.75 -1.41
C PRO A 5 15.18 -48.39 -0.77
N THR A 6 16.42 -48.06 -0.44
CA THR A 6 16.82 -46.70 -0.01
C THR A 6 16.72 -45.76 -1.22
N TYR A 7 15.59 -45.03 -1.34
CA TYR A 7 15.53 -43.89 -2.24
C TYR A 7 16.47 -42.79 -1.71
N LYS A 8 17.68 -42.74 -2.26
CA LYS A 8 18.47 -41.52 -2.22
C LYS A 8 17.70 -40.47 -3.04
N LEU A 9 16.94 -39.64 -2.36
CA LEU A 9 16.48 -38.39 -2.96
C LEU A 9 17.75 -37.59 -3.31
N ALA A 10 18.10 -37.58 -4.60
CA ALA A 10 19.11 -36.70 -5.14
C ALA A 10 18.67 -35.28 -4.75
N VAL A 11 19.36 -34.68 -3.81
CA VAL A 11 19.30 -33.21 -3.61
C VAL A 11 19.77 -32.65 -4.95
N PRO A 12 18.98 -31.86 -5.65
CA PRO A 12 19.46 -31.22 -6.85
C PRO A 12 20.70 -30.43 -6.42
N GLU A 13 21.86 -30.80 -6.88
CA GLU A 13 23.01 -29.89 -6.88
C GLU A 13 22.52 -28.57 -7.43
N ALA A 14 22.93 -27.47 -6.80
CA ALA A 14 22.60 -26.12 -7.28
C ALA A 14 23.07 -26.03 -8.74
N THR A 15 22.15 -26.33 -9.64
CA THR A 15 22.42 -26.44 -11.06
C THR A 15 22.91 -25.10 -11.59
N PRO A 16 23.74 -25.06 -12.64
CA PRO A 16 24.13 -23.84 -13.36
C PRO A 16 22.95 -22.91 -13.68
N ALA A 17 21.74 -23.45 -13.81
CA ALA A 17 20.49 -22.72 -13.98
C ALA A 17 20.16 -21.70 -12.87
N LEU A 18 20.61 -21.91 -11.63
CA LEU A 18 20.46 -20.92 -10.56
C LEU A 18 21.44 -19.74 -10.73
N ARG A 19 22.56 -19.94 -11.43
CA ARG A 19 23.49 -18.85 -11.77
C ARG A 19 22.96 -17.97 -12.90
N GLU A 20 22.26 -18.52 -13.88
CA GLU A 20 21.67 -17.78 -15.00
C GLU A 20 20.35 -17.08 -14.62
N ALA A 21 19.62 -17.62 -13.67
CA ALA A 21 18.30 -17.10 -13.26
C ALA A 21 18.34 -15.75 -12.51
N THR A 22 19.52 -15.31 -12.06
CA THR A 22 19.68 -14.01 -11.36
C THR A 22 19.97 -12.84 -12.31
N TYR A 23 20.18 -13.09 -13.59
CA TYR A 23 20.41 -12.01 -14.53
C TYR A 23 19.10 -11.37 -14.97
N PHE A 24 18.95 -10.08 -14.69
CA PHE A 24 18.03 -9.20 -15.38
C PHE A 24 18.42 -9.15 -16.85
N ASP A 25 17.52 -9.42 -17.74
CA ASP A 25 17.72 -9.27 -19.16
C ASP A 25 16.78 -8.17 -19.74
N ARG A 26 16.90 -7.97 -21.04
CA ARG A 26 16.07 -6.98 -21.76
C ARG A 26 14.56 -7.19 -21.57
N TRP A 27 14.10 -8.41 -21.38
CA TRP A 27 12.68 -8.72 -21.21
C TRP A 27 12.18 -8.42 -19.79
N ASP A 28 13.05 -8.53 -18.77
CA ASP A 28 12.73 -8.01 -17.45
C ASP A 28 12.56 -6.49 -17.49
N LEU A 29 13.46 -5.78 -18.20
CA LEU A 29 13.36 -4.33 -18.38
C LEU A 29 12.08 -3.94 -19.14
N VAL A 30 11.77 -4.63 -20.24
CA VAL A 30 10.52 -4.39 -21.00
C VAL A 30 9.29 -4.59 -20.12
N ALA A 31 9.26 -5.68 -19.34
CA ALA A 31 8.14 -5.96 -18.43
C ALA A 31 8.00 -4.87 -17.34
N ILE A 32 9.10 -4.45 -16.73
CA ILE A 32 9.11 -3.37 -15.73
C ILE A 32 8.60 -2.06 -16.35
N LEU A 33 9.14 -1.66 -17.50
CA LEU A 33 8.73 -0.40 -18.14
C LEU A 33 7.26 -0.43 -18.56
N ALA A 34 6.80 -1.54 -19.16
CA ALA A 34 5.41 -1.70 -19.57
C ALA A 34 4.44 -1.65 -18.37
N LEU A 35 4.73 -2.39 -17.29
CA LEU A 35 3.91 -2.40 -16.09
C LEU A 35 3.93 -1.06 -15.36
N THR A 36 5.09 -0.39 -15.34
CA THR A 36 5.20 0.96 -14.76
C THR A 36 4.40 1.98 -15.58
N ALA A 37 4.46 1.91 -16.91
CA ALA A 37 3.66 2.77 -17.77
C ALA A 37 2.16 2.56 -17.58
N VAL A 38 1.70 1.30 -17.50
CA VAL A 38 0.30 0.97 -17.20
C VAL A 38 -0.08 1.51 -15.82
N ALA A 39 0.75 1.28 -14.80
CA ALA A 39 0.50 1.77 -13.45
C ALA A 39 0.43 3.31 -13.40
N PHE A 40 1.31 3.99 -14.12
CA PHE A 40 1.31 5.44 -14.24
C PHE A 40 0.04 5.95 -14.91
N ILE A 41 -0.33 5.38 -16.05
CA ILE A 41 -1.54 5.77 -16.80
C ILE A 41 -2.78 5.58 -15.92
N LEU A 42 -2.93 4.44 -15.26
CA LEU A 42 -4.09 4.16 -14.42
C LEU A 42 -4.20 5.11 -13.22
N ARG A 43 -3.07 5.56 -12.65
CA ARG A 43 -3.06 6.40 -11.44
C ARG A 43 -3.13 7.88 -11.74
N PHE A 44 -2.45 8.32 -12.79
CA PHE A 44 -2.42 9.73 -13.17
C PHE A 44 -3.52 10.11 -14.16
N PHE A 45 -4.07 9.13 -14.89
CA PHE A 45 -5.06 9.37 -15.92
C PHE A 45 -6.25 8.42 -15.76
N SER A 46 -7.38 8.76 -16.37
CA SER A 46 -8.51 7.87 -16.45
C SER A 46 -8.63 7.28 -17.85
N PRO A 47 -8.40 5.97 -18.03
CA PRO A 47 -8.48 5.36 -19.37
C PRO A 47 -9.92 5.30 -19.92
N ILE A 48 -10.93 5.53 -19.06
CA ILE A 48 -12.35 5.46 -19.45
C ILE A 48 -12.87 6.79 -19.99
N MET A 49 -12.14 7.88 -19.70
CA MET A 49 -12.52 9.22 -20.18
C MET A 49 -11.48 9.76 -21.15
N PRO A 50 -11.72 9.70 -22.48
CA PRO A 50 -10.76 10.11 -23.51
C PRO A 50 -10.39 11.59 -23.45
N ASP A 51 -11.25 12.44 -22.88
CA ASP A 51 -11.02 13.89 -22.77
C ASP A 51 -10.06 14.28 -21.62
N PHE A 52 -9.53 13.32 -20.92
CA PHE A 52 -8.64 13.56 -19.78
C PHE A 52 -7.42 14.45 -20.14
N PHE A 53 -6.84 14.27 -21.31
CA PHE A 53 -5.65 15.04 -21.73
C PHE A 53 -5.95 16.50 -22.06
N VAL A 54 -7.19 16.82 -22.42
CA VAL A 54 -7.58 18.16 -22.86
C VAL A 54 -8.44 18.85 -21.80
N HIS A 55 -9.38 18.11 -21.22
CA HIS A 55 -10.34 18.61 -20.25
C HIS A 55 -10.60 17.54 -19.19
N PRO A 56 -9.92 17.60 -18.05
CA PRO A 56 -9.92 16.53 -17.06
C PRO A 56 -11.30 16.17 -16.52
N PHE A 57 -12.36 16.89 -16.92
CA PHE A 57 -13.71 16.53 -16.56
C PHE A 57 -14.75 17.38 -17.29
N HIS A 58 -15.27 16.89 -18.39
CA HIS A 58 -16.43 17.45 -19.08
C HIS A 58 -17.63 16.49 -19.07
N GLY A 59 -18.09 16.09 -17.89
CA GLY A 59 -19.42 15.52 -17.78
C GLY A 59 -20.42 16.61 -17.37
N PRO A 60 -21.68 16.53 -17.75
CA PRO A 60 -22.71 17.51 -17.32
C PRO A 60 -22.84 17.64 -15.81
N ALA A 61 -22.51 16.58 -15.06
CA ALA A 61 -22.51 16.57 -13.61
C ALA A 61 -21.39 17.41 -12.97
N ILE A 62 -20.36 17.77 -13.72
CA ILE A 62 -19.11 18.32 -13.19
C ILE A 62 -18.96 19.80 -13.53
N THR A 63 -19.71 20.30 -14.48
CA THR A 63 -19.79 21.75 -14.75
C THR A 63 -20.30 22.54 -13.55
N ASN A 64 -20.97 21.90 -12.61
CA ASN A 64 -21.48 22.51 -11.38
C ASN A 64 -20.47 22.49 -10.21
N CYS A 65 -19.30 21.95 -10.39
CA CYS A 65 -18.25 21.94 -9.35
C CYS A 65 -17.83 23.32 -8.88
N VAL A 66 -17.99 24.33 -9.72
CA VAL A 66 -17.60 25.72 -9.44
C VAL A 66 -18.60 26.44 -8.53
N SER A 67 -19.80 25.89 -8.35
CA SER A 67 -20.91 26.58 -7.66
C SER A 67 -21.14 26.14 -6.21
N HIS A 68 -20.44 25.10 -5.74
CA HIS A 68 -20.57 24.69 -4.35
C HIS A 68 -19.57 25.42 -3.46
N THR A 69 -20.05 26.37 -2.71
CA THR A 69 -19.37 26.88 -1.52
C THR A 69 -19.28 25.75 -0.50
N PRO A 70 -18.11 25.52 0.12
CA PRO A 70 -17.99 24.53 1.19
C PRO A 70 -19.00 24.82 2.28
N VAL A 71 -19.82 23.84 2.64
CA VAL A 71 -20.83 23.98 3.68
C VAL A 71 -20.21 23.99 5.07
N ASN A 72 -18.95 23.55 5.19
CA ASN A 72 -18.20 23.60 6.44
C ASN A 72 -16.70 23.80 6.21
N PRO A 73 -15.95 24.31 7.24
CA PRO A 73 -14.51 24.52 7.17
C PRO A 73 -13.68 23.25 6.98
N GLN A 74 -14.28 22.07 7.12
CA GLN A 74 -13.63 20.77 6.97
C GLN A 74 -13.58 20.30 5.51
N GLY A 75 -14.01 21.14 4.57
CA GLY A 75 -14.12 20.80 3.16
C GLY A 75 -15.34 19.93 2.91
N ASP A 76 -16.31 20.47 2.21
CA ASP A 76 -17.43 19.68 1.74
C ASP A 76 -16.91 18.66 0.70
N PRO A 77 -16.93 17.35 0.98
CA PRO A 77 -16.59 16.34 -0.01
C PRO A 77 -17.62 16.28 -1.15
N GLY A 78 -18.68 17.11 -1.08
CA GLY A 78 -19.85 17.07 -1.95
C GLY A 78 -19.62 17.44 -3.41
N THR A 79 -18.39 17.70 -3.84
CA THR A 79 -18.11 17.92 -5.26
C THR A 79 -17.32 16.80 -5.87
N LEU A 80 -17.83 16.24 -6.92
CA LEU A 80 -17.14 15.20 -7.71
C LEU A 80 -15.82 15.64 -8.33
N CYS A 81 -15.59 16.94 -8.39
CA CYS A 81 -14.40 17.52 -8.98
C CYS A 81 -13.16 17.10 -8.23
N GLY A 82 -12.43 16.16 -8.73
CA GLY A 82 -11.22 15.63 -8.14
C GLY A 82 -11.37 14.27 -7.47
N LEU A 83 -12.57 13.74 -7.35
CA LEU A 83 -12.78 12.44 -6.73
C LEU A 83 -12.52 11.28 -7.69
N ALA A 84 -13.06 11.37 -8.90
CA ALA A 84 -12.79 10.41 -9.96
C ALA A 84 -11.37 10.58 -10.50
N TYR A 85 -10.83 11.80 -10.40
CA TYR A 85 -9.47 12.14 -10.84
C TYR A 85 -8.69 12.74 -9.68
N PRO A 86 -7.44 12.34 -9.48
CA PRO A 86 -6.61 12.91 -8.43
C PRO A 86 -6.25 14.39 -8.65
N PHE A 87 -6.65 14.97 -9.77
CA PHE A 87 -6.11 16.22 -10.30
C PHE A 87 -7.12 17.36 -10.40
N ASN A 88 -8.07 17.44 -9.51
CA ASN A 88 -8.90 18.63 -9.48
C ASN A 88 -8.15 19.79 -8.80
N ARG A 89 -8.23 20.96 -9.40
CA ARG A 89 -7.63 22.18 -8.84
C ARG A 89 -8.54 22.72 -7.76
N GLY A 90 -8.00 22.93 -6.56
CA GLY A 90 -8.64 23.80 -5.59
C GLY A 90 -8.81 25.22 -6.16
N TYR A 91 -9.75 25.95 -5.65
CA TYR A 91 -9.95 27.35 -6.03
C TYR A 91 -9.72 28.27 -4.83
N ALA A 92 -9.22 29.49 -5.09
CA ALA A 92 -9.28 30.54 -4.13
C ALA A 92 -10.74 30.96 -3.92
N ASP A 93 -11.11 31.29 -2.69
CA ASP A 93 -12.40 31.93 -2.43
C ASP A 93 -12.49 33.29 -3.14
N THR A 94 -13.66 33.92 -3.06
CA THR A 94 -13.89 35.22 -3.68
C THR A 94 -12.99 36.34 -3.17
N ASN A 95 -12.25 36.10 -2.08
CA ASN A 95 -11.30 37.03 -1.48
C ASN A 95 -9.84 36.68 -1.79
N GLY A 96 -9.58 35.63 -2.61
CA GLY A 96 -8.25 35.15 -2.92
C GLY A 96 -7.60 34.37 -1.78
N GLN A 97 -8.31 34.12 -0.67
CA GLN A 97 -7.82 33.23 0.38
C GLN A 97 -8.00 31.79 -0.06
N LEU A 98 -6.97 31.00 0.16
CA LEU A 98 -7.00 29.56 -0.06
C LEU A 98 -7.91 28.95 1.00
N SER A 99 -9.17 28.77 0.65
CA SER A 99 -10.02 27.83 1.38
C SER A 99 -9.51 26.42 1.17
N PRO A 100 -9.71 25.48 2.13
CA PRO A 100 -9.48 24.08 1.87
C PRO A 100 -10.19 23.74 0.56
N PRO A 101 -9.50 23.27 -0.45
CA PRO A 101 -10.11 23.12 -1.78
C PRO A 101 -11.18 22.05 -1.72
N ASN A 102 -12.26 22.27 -2.43
CA ASN A 102 -13.28 21.27 -2.65
C ASN A 102 -12.68 19.99 -3.23
N GLY A 103 -13.24 18.86 -2.90
CA GLY A 103 -12.81 17.57 -3.43
C GLY A 103 -11.91 16.78 -2.50
N GLN A 104 -11.77 17.17 -1.24
CA GLN A 104 -11.15 16.32 -0.22
C GLN A 104 -11.95 15.05 0.00
N VAL A 105 -11.25 13.94 0.12
CA VAL A 105 -11.79 12.60 0.28
C VAL A 105 -11.30 12.00 1.58
N PHE A 106 -12.21 11.52 2.42
CA PHE A 106 -11.90 10.82 3.66
C PHE A 106 -10.92 11.62 4.54
N ASP A 107 -9.79 11.04 4.93
CA ASP A 107 -8.81 11.72 5.78
C ASP A 107 -7.93 12.77 5.06
N GLU A 108 -8.23 13.09 3.79
CA GLU A 108 -7.60 14.27 3.15
C GLU A 108 -7.95 15.58 3.85
N ILE A 109 -8.97 15.59 4.71
CA ILE A 109 -9.27 16.71 5.60
C ILE A 109 -8.21 16.92 6.68
N TYR A 110 -7.35 15.94 6.93
CA TYR A 110 -6.27 16.00 7.92
C TYR A 110 -4.90 16.06 7.24
N PHE A 111 -4.48 15.00 6.55
CA PHE A 111 -3.09 14.82 6.12
C PHE A 111 -2.54 15.90 5.17
N PRO A 112 -3.25 16.36 4.12
CA PRO A 112 -2.80 17.48 3.32
C PRO A 112 -2.74 18.80 4.08
N VAL A 113 -3.65 19.02 5.03
CA VAL A 113 -3.69 20.22 5.86
C VAL A 113 -2.50 20.21 6.82
N ASP A 114 -2.28 19.09 7.51
CA ASP A 114 -1.12 18.93 8.39
C ASP A 114 0.20 19.13 7.63
N ALA A 115 0.29 18.55 6.42
CA ALA A 115 1.46 18.70 5.54
C ALA A 115 1.71 20.16 5.14
N PHE A 116 0.66 20.91 4.87
CA PHE A 116 0.71 22.33 4.57
C PHE A 116 1.17 23.15 5.79
N ASP A 117 0.56 22.89 6.94
CA ASP A 117 0.88 23.57 8.20
C ASP A 117 2.33 23.32 8.63
N ASP A 118 2.84 22.10 8.45
CA ASP A 118 4.23 21.75 8.75
C ASP A 118 5.21 22.61 7.94
N VAL A 119 4.98 22.78 6.63
CA VAL A 119 5.84 23.61 5.78
C VAL A 119 5.71 25.09 6.10
N LYS A 120 4.51 25.55 6.43
CA LYS A 120 4.28 26.95 6.82
C LYS A 120 4.79 27.29 8.23
N GLY A 121 5.22 26.29 9.01
CA GLY A 121 5.63 26.47 10.39
C GLY A 121 4.47 26.88 11.31
N VAL A 122 3.24 26.56 10.91
CA VAL A 122 2.02 26.85 11.66
C VAL A 122 1.73 25.69 12.60
N GLN A 123 1.29 25.98 13.80
CA GLN A 123 0.79 24.94 14.71
C GLN A 123 -0.49 24.31 14.15
N HIS A 124 -0.51 22.99 14.12
CA HIS A 124 -1.71 22.26 13.72
C HIS A 124 -2.90 22.67 14.57
N CYS A 125 -3.99 22.94 13.93
CA CYS A 125 -5.19 23.32 14.62
C CYS A 125 -6.37 22.43 14.24
N LYS A 126 -7.18 22.06 15.23
CA LYS A 126 -8.45 21.40 14.95
C LYS A 126 -9.48 22.45 14.56
N PRO A 127 -10.06 22.37 13.35
CA PRO A 127 -11.13 23.27 12.94
C PRO A 127 -12.31 23.19 13.91
N THR A 128 -12.85 24.35 14.27
CA THR A 128 -14.10 24.47 15.05
C THR A 128 -15.04 25.41 14.32
N THR A 129 -16.31 25.43 14.70
CA THR A 129 -17.33 26.34 14.13
C THR A 129 -16.99 27.84 14.31
N THR A 130 -16.09 28.17 15.21
CA THR A 130 -15.69 29.55 15.56
C THR A 130 -14.22 29.84 15.28
N GLY A 131 -13.51 28.93 14.61
CA GLY A 131 -12.08 29.07 14.33
C GLY A 131 -11.30 27.79 14.58
N CYS A 132 -10.12 27.93 15.15
CA CYS A 132 -9.14 26.88 15.28
C CYS A 132 -8.77 26.68 16.76
N THR A 133 -8.81 25.47 17.28
CA THR A 133 -8.24 25.16 18.60
C THR A 133 -6.82 24.63 18.44
N PHE A 134 -5.87 25.32 19.06
CA PHE A 134 -4.43 25.07 18.91
C PHE A 134 -3.87 23.82 19.63
N ASN A 135 -4.71 22.98 20.19
CA ASN A 135 -4.29 21.73 20.85
C ASN A 135 -4.60 20.53 19.97
N TYR A 136 -4.35 20.64 18.67
CA TYR A 136 -4.48 19.50 17.78
C TYR A 136 -3.33 18.51 18.01
N PHE A 137 -3.68 17.28 18.32
CA PHE A 137 -2.77 16.18 18.50
C PHE A 137 -2.78 15.30 17.26
N ASP A 138 -1.63 15.20 16.61
CA ASP A 138 -1.43 14.35 15.44
C ASP A 138 -0.65 13.09 15.85
N PRO A 139 -1.32 11.93 15.94
CA PRO A 139 -0.69 10.71 16.44
C PRO A 139 0.23 10.01 15.43
N GLU A 140 0.20 10.40 14.15
CA GLU A 140 0.96 9.73 13.10
C GLU A 140 2.35 10.37 12.89
N PRO A 141 3.39 9.59 12.56
CA PRO A 141 4.71 10.14 12.23
C PRO A 141 4.66 11.10 11.03
N PRO A 142 5.48 12.17 10.99
CA PRO A 142 5.30 13.26 10.05
C PRO A 142 5.75 12.99 8.61
N LEU A 143 6.72 12.07 8.37
CA LEU A 143 7.41 11.98 7.08
C LEU A 143 6.48 11.65 5.89
N ALA A 144 5.41 10.88 6.11
CA ALA A 144 4.43 10.62 5.05
C ALA A 144 3.70 11.92 4.62
N LYS A 145 3.43 12.82 5.57
CA LYS A 145 2.84 14.14 5.30
C LYS A 145 3.84 15.06 4.61
N GLU A 146 5.11 14.97 4.94
CA GLU A 146 6.16 15.71 4.26
C GLU A 146 6.32 15.26 2.78
N PHE A 147 6.08 13.99 2.45
CA PHE A 147 5.97 13.58 1.04
C PHE A 147 4.77 14.21 0.33
N ILE A 148 3.64 14.36 1.03
CA ILE A 148 2.49 15.10 0.51
C ILE A 148 2.85 16.57 0.29
N ALA A 149 3.50 17.20 1.26
CA ALA A 149 4.00 18.57 1.16
C ALA A 149 4.96 18.76 -0.03
N ALA A 150 5.89 17.81 -0.23
CA ALA A 150 6.80 17.84 -1.38
C ALA A 150 6.05 17.77 -2.72
N GLY A 151 4.97 16.98 -2.78
CA GLY A 151 4.07 16.97 -3.95
C GLY A 151 3.40 18.31 -4.20
N MET A 152 2.87 18.94 -3.15
CA MET A 152 2.28 20.29 -3.24
C MET A 152 3.31 21.31 -3.66
N TRP A 153 4.48 21.34 -3.02
CA TRP A 153 5.56 22.26 -3.37
C TRP A 153 6.01 22.10 -4.83
N GLY A 154 6.21 20.86 -5.28
CA GLY A 154 6.63 20.56 -6.65
C GLY A 154 5.59 20.99 -7.69
N TYR A 155 4.30 20.80 -7.40
CA TYR A 155 3.24 21.27 -8.29
C TYR A 155 3.12 22.80 -8.29
N GLY A 156 3.25 23.45 -7.14
CA GLY A 156 3.28 24.90 -7.06
C GLY A 156 4.45 25.50 -7.81
N TRP A 157 5.64 24.88 -7.72
CA TRP A 157 6.80 25.24 -8.55
C TRP A 157 6.48 25.14 -10.05
N TYR A 158 5.86 24.04 -10.50
CA TYR A 158 5.42 23.89 -11.88
C TYR A 158 4.43 25.00 -12.31
N ARG A 159 3.45 25.31 -11.47
CA ARG A 159 2.48 26.38 -11.73
C ARG A 159 3.14 27.74 -11.88
N ALA A 160 4.09 28.05 -11.02
CA ALA A 160 4.82 29.32 -11.09
C ALA A 160 5.63 29.45 -12.37
N HIS A 161 6.35 28.38 -12.80
CA HIS A 161 7.28 28.47 -13.91
C HIS A 161 6.61 28.24 -15.28
N PHE A 162 5.55 27.46 -15.36
CA PHE A 162 4.95 27.07 -16.63
C PHE A 162 3.50 27.55 -16.82
N GLN A 163 2.85 28.01 -15.75
CA GLN A 163 1.47 28.52 -15.82
C GLN A 163 1.37 30.01 -15.44
N GLY A 164 2.48 30.67 -15.14
CA GLY A 164 2.51 32.07 -14.78
C GLY A 164 1.85 32.41 -13.44
N ALA A 165 1.64 31.42 -12.56
CA ALA A 165 1.07 31.65 -11.25
C ALA A 165 2.10 32.36 -10.35
N THR A 166 1.65 33.29 -9.52
CA THR A 166 2.51 34.04 -8.58
C THR A 166 2.12 33.71 -7.15
N GLY A 167 3.12 33.53 -6.28
CA GLY A 167 2.93 33.19 -4.87
C GLY A 167 3.93 32.17 -4.37
N ASP A 168 3.81 31.80 -3.12
CA ASP A 168 4.59 30.72 -2.51
C ASP A 168 4.21 29.38 -3.13
N TYR A 169 5.20 28.52 -3.43
CA TYR A 169 4.98 27.25 -4.10
C TYR A 169 4.07 26.31 -3.33
N ILE A 170 4.14 26.29 -1.99
CA ILE A 170 3.27 25.45 -1.19
C ILE A 170 1.80 25.92 -1.30
N ASP A 171 1.55 27.24 -1.30
CA ASP A 171 0.22 27.82 -1.48
C ASP A 171 -0.34 27.51 -2.88
N LEU A 172 0.49 27.71 -3.90
CA LEU A 172 0.13 27.42 -5.29
C LEU A 172 -0.19 25.94 -5.52
N GLY A 173 0.44 25.06 -4.75
CA GLY A 173 0.25 23.63 -4.84
C GLY A 173 -0.78 23.04 -3.87
N PHE A 174 -1.36 23.85 -2.97
CA PHE A 174 -2.36 23.38 -2.02
C PHE A 174 -3.73 23.16 -2.70
N ASN A 175 -3.81 22.06 -3.42
CA ASN A 175 -5.01 21.62 -4.15
C ASN A 175 -4.93 20.10 -4.38
N THR A 176 -6.04 19.50 -4.85
CA THR A 176 -6.17 18.06 -5.04
C THR A 176 -5.07 17.45 -5.93
N PHE A 177 -4.60 18.15 -6.94
CA PHE A 177 -3.46 17.68 -7.73
C PHE A 177 -2.18 17.64 -6.90
N GLY A 178 -1.87 18.75 -6.24
CA GLY A 178 -0.62 18.90 -5.50
C GLY A 178 -0.47 17.87 -4.39
N TRP A 179 -1.48 17.69 -3.55
CA TRP A 179 -1.36 16.73 -2.43
C TRP A 179 -1.50 15.25 -2.83
N ARG A 180 -2.04 14.93 -4.03
CA ARG A 180 -2.18 13.54 -4.50
C ARG A 180 -0.99 13.06 -5.33
N ILE A 181 -0.20 13.97 -5.93
CA ILE A 181 0.88 13.60 -6.85
C ILE A 181 1.92 12.67 -6.20
N ALA A 182 2.28 12.92 -4.94
CA ALA A 182 3.23 12.07 -4.22
C ALA A 182 2.67 10.65 -4.03
N ALA A 183 1.41 10.50 -3.62
CA ALA A 183 0.75 9.20 -3.49
C ALA A 183 0.69 8.47 -4.84
N CYS A 184 0.35 9.17 -5.94
CA CYS A 184 0.35 8.61 -7.29
C CYS A 184 1.73 8.11 -7.72
N LEU A 185 2.80 8.86 -7.42
CA LEU A 185 4.17 8.46 -7.72
C LEU A 185 4.59 7.22 -6.93
N PHE A 186 4.39 7.20 -5.60
CA PHE A 186 4.73 6.06 -4.76
C PHE A 186 3.92 4.82 -5.14
N GLY A 187 2.61 4.98 -5.40
CA GLY A 187 1.77 3.88 -5.86
C GLY A 187 2.20 3.34 -7.23
N THR A 188 2.66 4.21 -8.14
CA THR A 188 3.25 3.80 -9.42
C THR A 188 4.55 3.02 -9.18
N LEU A 189 5.43 3.50 -8.29
CA LEU A 189 6.70 2.86 -7.96
C LEU A 189 6.54 1.54 -7.19
N CYS A 190 5.43 1.32 -6.49
CA CYS A 190 5.13 0.02 -5.87
C CYS A 190 5.09 -1.11 -6.92
N ILE A 191 4.67 -0.85 -8.14
CA ILE A 191 4.50 -1.89 -9.17
C ILE A 191 5.84 -2.43 -9.69
N PRO A 192 6.80 -1.61 -10.16
CA PRO A 192 8.13 -2.11 -10.48
C PRO A 192 8.84 -2.69 -9.25
N MET A 193 8.61 -2.16 -8.04
CA MET A 193 9.20 -2.71 -6.82
C MET A 193 8.64 -4.10 -6.48
N MET A 194 7.34 -4.35 -6.68
CA MET A 194 6.73 -5.68 -6.57
C MET A 194 7.38 -6.65 -7.57
N TYR A 195 7.63 -6.21 -8.80
CA TYR A 195 8.33 -7.01 -9.81
C TYR A 195 9.74 -7.37 -9.35
N LEU A 196 10.52 -6.37 -8.92
CA LEU A 196 11.90 -6.54 -8.49
C LEU A 196 12.03 -7.45 -7.27
N LEU A 197 11.17 -7.26 -6.26
CA LEU A 197 11.08 -8.11 -5.08
C LEU A 197 10.77 -9.56 -5.47
N SER A 198 9.74 -9.77 -6.27
CA SER A 198 9.31 -11.10 -6.71
C SER A 198 10.40 -11.80 -7.50
N ARG A 199 11.04 -11.09 -8.43
CA ARG A 199 12.09 -11.61 -9.29
C ARG A 199 13.34 -12.06 -8.49
N ARG A 200 13.61 -11.37 -7.37
CA ARG A 200 14.68 -11.76 -6.45
C ARG A 200 14.28 -12.87 -5.48
N LEU A 201 13.03 -12.86 -5.04
CA LEU A 201 12.50 -13.85 -4.10
C LEU A 201 12.46 -15.25 -4.74
N TRP A 202 11.99 -15.32 -5.96
CA TRP A 202 12.02 -16.53 -6.79
C TRP A 202 12.43 -16.12 -8.21
N PRO A 203 13.57 -16.65 -8.74
CA PRO A 203 14.10 -16.26 -10.03
C PRO A 203 13.26 -16.80 -11.20
N ASN A 204 12.00 -16.40 -11.25
CA ASN A 204 11.01 -16.77 -12.23
C ASN A 204 10.31 -15.50 -12.75
N ARG A 205 10.49 -15.19 -14.04
CA ARG A 205 9.90 -13.98 -14.66
C ARG A 205 8.38 -14.01 -14.62
N LEU A 206 7.77 -15.18 -14.84
CA LEU A 206 6.31 -15.30 -14.84
C LEU A 206 5.72 -14.98 -13.46
N PHE A 207 6.41 -15.39 -12.39
CA PHE A 207 6.05 -15.02 -11.02
C PHE A 207 6.13 -13.49 -10.81
N ALA A 208 7.21 -12.86 -11.27
CA ALA A 208 7.37 -11.41 -11.13
C ALA A 208 6.32 -10.62 -11.93
N ILE A 209 6.04 -11.03 -13.17
CA ILE A 209 4.96 -10.45 -13.99
C ILE A 209 3.61 -10.63 -13.29
N ALA A 210 3.29 -11.84 -12.83
CA ALA A 210 2.02 -12.11 -12.17
C ALA A 210 1.84 -11.26 -10.90
N ALA A 211 2.83 -11.23 -10.01
CA ALA A 211 2.75 -10.44 -8.77
C ALA A 211 2.58 -8.94 -9.05
N ALA A 212 3.37 -8.37 -9.96
CA ALA A 212 3.29 -6.96 -10.31
C ALA A 212 1.97 -6.59 -11.02
N THR A 213 1.47 -7.47 -11.91
CA THR A 213 0.17 -7.27 -12.56
C THR A 213 -0.97 -7.32 -11.56
N LEU A 214 -1.00 -8.31 -10.66
CA LEU A 214 -2.02 -8.42 -9.62
C LEU A 214 -2.02 -7.20 -8.71
N ALA A 215 -0.85 -6.72 -8.27
CA ALA A 215 -0.74 -5.48 -7.48
C ALA A 215 -1.19 -4.24 -8.27
N CYS A 216 -0.90 -4.18 -9.58
CA CYS A 216 -1.30 -3.06 -10.43
C CYS A 216 -2.82 -2.93 -10.57
N PHE A 217 -3.52 -4.06 -10.65
CA PHE A 217 -4.97 -4.16 -10.85
C PHE A 217 -5.74 -4.54 -9.57
N ASP A 218 -5.14 -4.35 -8.39
CA ASP A 218 -5.86 -4.43 -7.13
C ASP A 218 -6.49 -3.09 -6.75
N GLY A 219 -7.73 -3.15 -6.21
CA GLY A 219 -8.50 -1.95 -5.88
C GLY A 219 -7.91 -1.15 -4.72
N MET A 220 -7.41 -1.81 -3.67
CA MET A 220 -6.81 -1.11 -2.53
C MET A 220 -5.48 -0.47 -2.89
N PHE A 221 -4.60 -1.15 -3.63
CA PHE A 221 -3.39 -0.54 -4.18
C PHE A 221 -3.71 0.66 -5.06
N PHE A 222 -4.78 0.55 -5.85
CA PHE A 222 -5.18 1.61 -6.77
C PHE A 222 -5.72 2.84 -6.04
N ILE A 223 -6.75 2.68 -5.20
CA ILE A 223 -7.39 3.80 -4.52
C ILE A 223 -6.45 4.53 -3.56
N GLN A 224 -5.70 3.78 -2.75
CA GLN A 224 -4.74 4.35 -1.79
C GLN A 224 -3.58 5.11 -2.45
N SER A 225 -3.33 4.85 -3.72
CA SER A 225 -2.32 5.57 -4.50
C SER A 225 -2.86 6.79 -5.24
N ARG A 226 -4.16 7.14 -5.11
CA ARG A 226 -4.80 8.24 -5.84
C ARG A 226 -5.39 9.32 -4.95
N ILE A 227 -5.29 9.16 -3.65
CA ILE A 227 -5.77 10.12 -2.65
C ILE A 227 -4.62 10.55 -1.75
N GLY A 228 -4.75 11.71 -1.12
CA GLY A 228 -3.73 12.30 -0.24
C GLY A 228 -3.67 11.64 1.14
N MET A 229 -3.60 10.30 1.15
CA MET A 229 -3.48 9.47 2.34
C MET A 229 -2.02 9.09 2.59
N ILE A 230 -1.71 8.78 3.84
CA ILE A 230 -0.35 8.42 4.24
C ILE A 230 -0.02 6.93 4.01
N ASP A 231 -0.99 6.10 3.68
CA ASP A 231 -0.85 4.63 3.72
C ASP A 231 0.01 4.04 2.60
N ILE A 232 0.06 4.66 1.43
CA ILE A 232 0.83 4.14 0.28
C ILE A 232 2.35 4.23 0.49
N PHE A 233 2.83 5.24 1.22
CA PHE A 233 4.26 5.46 1.45
C PHE A 233 4.91 4.30 2.22
N PRO A 234 4.42 3.90 3.41
CA PRO A 234 4.99 2.75 4.12
C PRO A 234 4.92 1.45 3.32
N ILE A 235 3.91 1.25 2.45
CA ILE A 235 3.83 0.08 1.58
C ILE A 235 5.01 0.01 0.61
N PHE A 236 5.37 1.13 0.00
CA PHE A 236 6.57 1.19 -0.84
C PHE A 236 7.84 0.85 -0.05
N PHE A 237 7.99 1.38 1.16
CA PHE A 237 9.17 1.11 2.00
C PHE A 237 9.20 -0.32 2.54
N ILE A 238 8.05 -0.95 2.78
CA ILE A 238 7.99 -2.39 3.10
C ILE A 238 8.52 -3.20 1.91
N LEU A 239 8.02 -2.96 0.70
CA LEU A 239 8.49 -3.63 -0.52
C LEU A 239 9.99 -3.46 -0.73
N LEU A 240 10.50 -2.24 -0.61
CA LEU A 240 11.91 -1.92 -0.77
C LEU A 240 12.77 -2.55 0.33
N SER A 241 12.27 -2.62 1.57
CA SER A 241 12.98 -3.27 2.69
C SER A 241 13.17 -4.78 2.45
N TYR A 242 12.12 -5.48 2.03
CA TYR A 242 12.25 -6.90 1.69
C TYR A 242 13.14 -7.12 0.46
N PHE A 243 13.10 -6.24 -0.51
CA PHE A 243 14.02 -6.29 -1.65
C PHE A 243 15.49 -6.12 -1.20
N LEU A 244 15.79 -5.12 -0.37
CA LEU A 244 17.13 -4.89 0.16
C LEU A 244 17.61 -6.01 1.09
N TYR A 245 16.70 -6.59 1.88
CA TYR A 245 16.99 -7.82 2.64
C TYR A 245 17.44 -8.94 1.71
N LEU A 246 16.75 -9.19 0.60
CA LEU A 246 17.17 -10.19 -0.39
C LEU A 246 18.49 -9.82 -1.06
N VAL A 247 18.71 -8.54 -1.38
CA VAL A 247 20.01 -8.06 -1.89
C VAL A 247 21.12 -8.36 -0.90
N HIS A 248 20.89 -8.07 0.39
CA HIS A 248 21.86 -8.33 1.46
C HIS A 248 22.23 -9.80 1.56
N ILE A 249 21.25 -10.69 1.66
CA ILE A 249 21.51 -12.12 1.84
C ILE A 249 22.06 -12.83 0.58
N GLN A 250 21.86 -12.24 -0.59
CA GLN A 250 22.34 -12.76 -1.89
C GLN A 250 23.64 -12.07 -2.35
N SER A 251 24.16 -11.12 -1.58
CA SER A 251 25.39 -10.40 -1.93
C SER A 251 26.60 -11.34 -1.91
N ARG A 252 27.47 -11.20 -2.93
CA ARG A 252 28.67 -12.04 -3.09
C ARG A 252 29.91 -11.46 -2.43
N THR A 253 29.90 -10.15 -2.16
CA THR A 253 31.04 -9.45 -1.56
C THR A 253 30.67 -8.82 -0.23
N THR A 254 31.62 -8.72 0.69
CA THR A 254 31.47 -8.05 1.98
C THR A 254 30.96 -6.62 1.81
N ARG A 255 31.53 -5.87 0.86
CA ARG A 255 31.15 -4.47 0.62
C ARG A 255 29.69 -4.37 0.19
N ALA A 256 29.25 -5.18 -0.77
CA ALA A 256 27.86 -5.18 -1.23
C ALA A 256 26.89 -5.61 -0.12
N SER A 257 27.27 -6.58 0.70
CA SER A 257 26.47 -7.04 1.83
C SER A 257 26.32 -5.94 2.90
N LEU A 258 27.41 -5.30 3.30
CA LEU A 258 27.35 -4.23 4.29
C LEU A 258 26.62 -2.99 3.75
N ALA A 259 26.89 -2.60 2.51
CA ALA A 259 26.20 -1.47 1.88
C ALA A 259 24.68 -1.70 1.79
N SER A 260 24.26 -2.92 1.40
CA SER A 260 22.82 -3.24 1.36
C SER A 260 22.18 -3.33 2.75
N LEU A 261 22.94 -3.72 3.78
CA LEU A 261 22.45 -3.71 5.16
C LEU A 261 22.25 -2.27 5.68
N VAL A 262 23.18 -1.36 5.38
CA VAL A 262 23.05 0.06 5.70
C VAL A 262 21.88 0.68 4.93
N ALA A 263 21.77 0.41 3.63
CA ALA A 263 20.64 0.87 2.82
C ALA A 263 19.28 0.35 3.36
N LEU A 264 19.25 -0.91 3.82
CA LEU A 264 18.06 -1.48 4.48
C LEU A 264 17.71 -0.69 5.74
N GLY A 265 18.68 -0.35 6.57
CA GLY A 265 18.47 0.47 7.78
C GLY A 265 17.91 1.84 7.47
N ILE A 266 18.46 2.51 6.45
CA ILE A 266 17.96 3.82 5.99
C ILE A 266 16.50 3.70 5.53
N VAL A 267 16.19 2.71 4.70
CA VAL A 267 14.83 2.50 4.17
C VAL A 267 13.83 2.14 5.27
N LEU A 268 14.24 1.32 6.24
CA LEU A 268 13.42 1.02 7.42
C LEU A 268 13.16 2.28 8.25
N GLY A 269 14.18 3.13 8.45
CA GLY A 269 14.03 4.40 9.18
C GLY A 269 13.03 5.34 8.51
N ILE A 270 13.16 5.55 7.20
CA ILE A 270 12.22 6.36 6.40
C ILE A 270 10.81 5.76 6.45
N GLY A 271 10.69 4.45 6.33
CA GLY A 271 9.42 3.76 6.39
C GLY A 271 8.74 3.90 7.75
N ILE A 272 9.46 3.71 8.86
CA ILE A 272 8.93 3.86 10.23
C ILE A 272 8.53 5.32 10.49
N ALA A 273 9.32 6.28 10.01
CA ALA A 273 9.01 7.69 10.08
C ALA A 273 7.79 8.09 9.22
N SER A 274 7.40 7.25 8.25
CA SER A 274 6.17 7.41 7.48
C SER A 274 4.94 6.80 8.20
N LYS A 275 5.07 5.61 8.76
CA LYS A 275 4.02 4.93 9.56
C LYS A 275 4.58 3.74 10.31
N TRP A 276 4.15 3.52 11.54
CA TRP A 276 4.65 2.44 12.42
C TRP A 276 4.43 1.02 11.91
N ILE A 277 3.55 0.79 10.96
CA ILE A 277 3.34 -0.53 10.34
C ILE A 277 4.63 -1.15 9.77
N VAL A 278 5.62 -0.33 9.42
CA VAL A 278 6.93 -0.79 8.92
C VAL A 278 7.75 -1.48 10.00
N LEU A 279 7.48 -1.23 11.30
CA LEU A 279 8.08 -1.99 12.41
C LEU A 279 7.80 -3.50 12.30
N ALA A 280 6.63 -3.89 11.80
CA ALA A 280 6.30 -5.29 11.55
C ALA A 280 7.19 -5.92 10.45
N ALA A 281 7.49 -5.16 9.40
CA ALA A 281 8.43 -5.60 8.37
C ALA A 281 9.86 -5.70 8.93
N MET A 282 10.28 -4.72 9.72
CA MET A 282 11.58 -4.75 10.40
C MET A 282 11.70 -5.98 11.31
N ALA A 283 10.68 -6.26 12.13
CA ALA A 283 10.66 -7.41 13.04
C ALA A 283 10.82 -8.73 12.27
N SER A 284 10.08 -8.92 11.18
CA SER A 284 10.19 -10.14 10.36
C SER A 284 11.55 -10.27 9.67
N ILE A 285 12.12 -9.18 9.16
CA ILE A 285 13.43 -9.17 8.52
C ILE A 285 14.53 -9.48 9.54
N VAL A 286 14.49 -8.85 10.72
CA VAL A 286 15.42 -9.13 11.83
C VAL A 286 15.31 -10.59 12.26
N PHE A 287 14.09 -11.11 12.41
CA PHE A 287 13.87 -12.52 12.72
C PHE A 287 14.52 -13.44 11.68
N LEU A 288 14.32 -13.18 10.39
CA LEU A 288 14.93 -13.95 9.31
C LEU A 288 16.47 -13.87 9.34
N LEU A 289 17.03 -12.71 9.64
CA LEU A 289 18.50 -12.53 9.78
C LEU A 289 19.04 -13.32 10.98
N VAL A 290 18.35 -13.27 12.13
CA VAL A 290 18.72 -14.02 13.35
C VAL A 290 18.64 -15.52 13.11
N VAL A 291 17.54 -16.02 12.54
CA VAL A 291 17.38 -17.44 12.19
C VAL A 291 18.49 -17.89 11.24
N ARG A 292 18.82 -17.07 10.24
CA ARG A 292 19.92 -17.35 9.32
C ARG A 292 21.27 -17.40 10.05
N ALA A 293 21.53 -16.49 10.97
CA ALA A 293 22.76 -16.48 11.76
C ALA A 293 22.87 -17.72 12.65
N ILE A 294 21.80 -18.07 13.38
CA ILE A 294 21.78 -19.25 14.26
C ILE A 294 22.02 -20.54 13.46
N ARG A 295 21.33 -20.72 12.34
CA ARG A 295 21.44 -21.93 11.51
C ARG A 295 22.85 -22.20 10.93
N ARG A 296 23.67 -21.20 10.86
CA ARG A 296 25.09 -21.40 10.47
C ARG A 296 25.93 -22.03 11.57
N HIS A 297 25.55 -21.81 12.83
CA HIS A 297 26.28 -22.30 13.97
C HIS A 297 25.67 -23.55 14.61
N VAL A 298 24.35 -23.77 14.37
CA VAL A 298 23.60 -24.88 14.96
C VAL A 298 22.86 -25.60 13.83
N ASP A 299 23.16 -26.88 13.62
CA ASP A 299 22.32 -27.74 12.77
C ASP A 299 21.02 -28.04 13.48
N ILE A 300 20.00 -27.19 13.24
CA ILE A 300 18.65 -27.40 13.78
C ILE A 300 17.98 -28.49 12.97
N HIS A 301 17.93 -29.69 13.54
CA HIS A 301 17.23 -30.83 12.98
C HIS A 301 15.85 -30.96 13.66
N VAL A 302 14.83 -30.39 13.04
CA VAL A 302 13.44 -30.54 13.51
C VAL A 302 12.59 -31.03 12.34
N GLY A 303 12.23 -32.27 12.37
CA GLY A 303 11.39 -32.89 11.36
C GLY A 303 11.41 -34.41 11.47
N PRO A 304 10.45 -35.11 10.83
CA PRO A 304 10.48 -36.56 10.76
C PRO A 304 11.81 -37.02 10.18
N GLN A 305 12.51 -37.88 10.88
CA GLN A 305 13.83 -38.47 10.49
C GLN A 305 15.01 -37.47 10.59
N GLY A 306 14.96 -36.44 11.41
CA GLY A 306 16.12 -35.55 11.63
C GLY A 306 16.54 -34.71 10.42
N ALA A 307 15.70 -34.61 9.40
CA ALA A 307 15.96 -33.73 8.27
C ALA A 307 15.80 -32.26 8.65
N PRO A 308 16.70 -31.35 8.22
CA PRO A 308 16.55 -29.94 8.53
C PRO A 308 15.22 -29.42 7.95
N ILE A 309 14.42 -28.72 8.76
CA ILE A 309 13.14 -28.15 8.34
C ILE A 309 13.32 -27.15 7.19
N TRP A 310 14.48 -26.48 7.16
CA TRP A 310 14.79 -25.49 6.14
C TRP A 310 16.13 -25.82 5.48
N SER A 311 16.11 -26.07 4.19
CA SER A 311 17.34 -26.28 3.38
C SER A 311 17.93 -24.96 2.84
N TRP A 312 17.23 -23.85 2.96
CA TRP A 312 17.71 -22.56 2.52
C TRP A 312 18.81 -22.01 3.46
N GLY A 313 19.96 -21.76 2.90
CA GLY A 313 21.13 -21.22 3.61
C GLY A 313 22.39 -22.06 3.56
N ARG A 314 22.35 -23.28 3.04
CA ARG A 314 23.59 -23.97 2.66
C ARG A 314 23.96 -23.60 1.23
N GLY A 315 24.98 -22.77 1.05
CA GLY A 315 25.55 -22.46 -0.26
C GLY A 315 25.11 -21.13 -0.92
N GLU A 316 24.13 -20.43 -0.40
CA GLU A 316 23.70 -19.14 -0.95
C GLU A 316 24.27 -17.98 -0.13
N GLY A 317 25.43 -17.49 -0.52
CA GLY A 317 26.11 -16.35 0.05
C GLY A 317 26.47 -16.43 1.55
N PRO A 318 27.45 -15.73 2.02
CA PRO A 318 27.82 -15.74 3.44
C PRO A 318 26.71 -15.03 4.25
N ALA A 319 26.25 -15.63 5.37
CA ALA A 319 25.39 -14.93 6.35
C ALA A 319 26.18 -13.79 7.03
N VAL A 320 27.46 -14.05 7.15
CA VAL A 320 28.51 -13.09 7.37
C VAL A 320 29.47 -13.28 6.20
N PRO A 321 29.78 -12.22 5.44
CA PRO A 321 30.79 -12.32 4.38
C PRO A 321 32.05 -12.97 4.89
N GLY A 322 32.58 -13.94 4.14
CA GLY A 322 33.82 -14.65 4.53
C GLY A 322 34.90 -13.63 4.85
N GLY A 323 35.53 -13.76 6.04
CA GLY A 323 36.57 -12.86 6.51
C GLY A 323 36.12 -11.69 7.40
N VAL A 324 34.82 -11.49 7.65
CA VAL A 324 34.37 -10.50 8.61
C VAL A 324 34.30 -11.10 10.01
N TYR A 325 34.95 -10.41 10.94
CA TYR A 325 34.90 -10.77 12.36
C TYR A 325 33.48 -10.56 12.92
N TRP A 326 32.90 -11.56 13.55
CA TRP A 326 31.52 -11.57 14.04
C TRP A 326 31.12 -10.35 14.88
N PRO A 327 31.91 -9.89 15.85
CA PRO A 327 31.57 -8.68 16.61
C PRO A 327 31.47 -7.44 15.74
N ALA A 328 32.34 -7.31 14.73
CA ALA A 328 32.26 -6.19 13.79
C ALA A 328 30.99 -6.22 12.93
N TYR A 329 30.58 -7.42 12.48
CA TYR A 329 29.33 -7.57 11.76
C TYR A 329 28.10 -7.23 12.64
N LEU A 330 28.07 -7.70 13.88
CA LEU A 330 27.02 -7.39 14.84
C LEU A 330 26.97 -5.89 15.15
N ALA A 331 28.12 -5.24 15.30
CA ALA A 331 28.19 -3.80 15.49
C ALA A 331 27.60 -3.04 14.29
N VAL A 332 27.98 -3.42 13.06
CA VAL A 332 27.40 -2.82 11.84
C VAL A 332 25.90 -3.10 11.75
N ALA A 333 25.46 -4.31 12.08
CA ALA A 333 24.04 -4.65 12.08
C ALA A 333 23.26 -3.84 13.12
N ALA A 334 23.80 -3.64 14.31
CA ALA A 334 23.19 -2.79 15.34
C ALA A 334 23.10 -1.33 14.88
N VAL A 335 24.15 -0.80 14.28
CA VAL A 335 24.13 0.56 13.71
C VAL A 335 23.09 0.62 12.57
N ALA A 336 23.13 -0.31 11.64
CA ALA A 336 22.25 -0.30 10.46
C ALA A 336 20.77 -0.51 10.83
N LEU A 337 20.46 -1.41 11.75
CA LEU A 337 19.08 -1.82 12.03
C LEU A 337 18.47 -1.14 13.27
N VAL A 338 19.27 -0.42 14.06
CA VAL A 338 18.77 0.29 15.25
C VAL A 338 19.13 1.76 15.21
N ALA A 339 20.44 2.09 15.17
CA ALA A 339 20.86 3.48 15.29
C ALA A 339 20.42 4.35 14.10
N ILE A 340 20.57 3.87 12.86
CA ILE A 340 20.17 4.60 11.66
C ILE A 340 18.65 4.80 11.60
N PRO A 341 17.80 3.76 11.75
CA PRO A 341 16.35 3.95 11.77
C PRO A 341 15.88 4.92 12.88
N LEU A 342 16.47 4.81 14.07
CA LEU A 342 16.15 5.70 15.19
C LEU A 342 16.53 7.15 14.88
N ALA A 343 17.74 7.38 14.33
CA ALA A 343 18.19 8.72 13.98
C ALA A 343 17.27 9.37 12.93
N ILE A 344 16.90 8.62 11.87
CA ILE A 344 15.98 9.09 10.83
C ILE A 344 14.59 9.37 11.42
N TYR A 345 14.11 8.50 12.32
CA TYR A 345 12.83 8.71 12.99
C TYR A 345 12.82 9.98 13.83
N VAL A 346 13.87 10.22 14.64
CA VAL A 346 13.99 11.45 15.43
C VAL A 346 14.10 12.68 14.54
N GLU A 347 14.91 12.62 13.48
CA GLU A 347 15.09 13.71 12.53
C GLU A 347 13.78 14.08 11.80
N SER A 348 12.93 13.10 11.50
CA SER A 348 11.64 13.38 10.83
C SER A 348 10.71 14.27 11.65
N TRP A 349 10.95 14.41 12.96
CA TRP A 349 10.21 15.32 13.83
C TRP A 349 10.79 16.74 13.87
N TYR A 350 11.81 17.02 13.04
CA TYR A 350 12.44 18.35 12.98
C TYR A 350 11.43 19.51 12.81
N PRO A 351 10.36 19.42 12.00
CA PRO A 351 9.37 20.49 11.88
C PRO A 351 8.75 20.88 13.24
N PHE A 352 8.54 19.91 14.13
CA PHE A 352 8.01 20.16 15.48
C PHE A 352 8.98 20.89 16.40
N PHE A 353 10.28 20.61 16.26
CA PHE A 353 11.32 21.37 16.95
C PHE A 353 11.46 22.77 16.36
N ALA A 354 11.46 22.91 15.04
CA ALA A 354 11.65 24.18 14.36
C ALA A 354 10.57 25.21 14.70
N ARG A 355 9.32 24.77 14.87
CA ARG A 355 8.20 25.64 15.25
C ARG A 355 8.02 25.80 16.78
N GLY A 356 8.95 25.28 17.57
CA GLY A 356 8.93 25.42 19.03
C GLY A 356 7.88 24.58 19.77
N GLN A 357 7.29 23.57 19.11
CA GLN A 357 6.39 22.63 19.76
C GLN A 357 7.14 21.63 20.65
N PHE A 358 8.34 21.22 20.23
CA PHE A 358 9.29 20.47 21.04
C PHE A 358 10.52 21.33 21.35
N HIS A 359 10.94 21.37 22.62
CA HIS A 359 12.12 22.09 23.06
C HIS A 359 13.32 21.17 23.28
N ASN A 360 13.06 19.88 23.49
CA ASN A 360 14.07 18.88 23.77
C ASN A 360 13.57 17.47 23.45
N LEU A 361 14.44 16.47 23.55
CA LEU A 361 14.09 15.07 23.28
C LEU A 361 13.08 14.48 24.27
N ALA A 362 12.95 15.02 25.49
CA ALA A 362 11.95 14.53 26.42
C ALA A 362 10.54 14.88 25.94
N ASP A 363 10.34 16.06 25.34
CA ASP A 363 9.07 16.45 24.73
C ASP A 363 8.66 15.48 23.62
N LEU A 364 9.63 15.10 22.76
CA LEU A 364 9.40 14.09 21.72
C LEU A 364 9.02 12.74 22.33
N ILE A 365 9.73 12.27 23.36
CA ILE A 365 9.42 10.99 24.01
C ILE A 365 8.02 11.01 24.63
N ASP A 366 7.66 12.10 25.29
CA ASP A 366 6.32 12.25 25.88
C ASP A 366 5.23 12.30 24.81
N TYR A 367 5.51 12.93 23.67
CA TYR A 367 4.60 12.91 22.53
C TYR A 367 4.41 11.48 21.96
N GLN A 368 5.49 10.69 21.85
CA GLN A 368 5.40 9.28 21.44
C GLN A 368 4.56 8.45 22.43
N ARG A 369 4.69 8.69 23.73
CA ARG A 369 3.87 8.04 24.75
C ARG A 369 2.39 8.41 24.59
N GLN A 370 2.11 9.70 24.32
CA GLN A 370 0.74 10.15 24.06
C GLN A 370 0.18 9.50 22.79
N SER A 371 0.96 9.44 21.69
CA SER A 371 0.57 8.78 20.45
C SER A 371 0.25 7.29 20.67
N PHE A 372 1.11 6.59 21.40
CA PHE A 372 0.87 5.19 21.75
C PHE A 372 -0.39 5.04 22.59
N THR A 373 -0.57 5.87 23.62
CA THR A 373 -1.74 5.85 24.49
C THR A 373 -3.01 6.13 23.71
N TYR A 374 -2.99 7.14 22.82
CA TYR A 374 -4.11 7.42 21.93
C TYR A 374 -4.52 6.20 21.13
N HIS A 375 -3.56 5.54 20.44
CA HIS A 375 -3.85 4.34 19.67
C HIS A 375 -4.29 3.14 20.52
N ALA A 376 -3.83 3.04 21.77
CA ALA A 376 -4.19 1.94 22.66
C ALA A 376 -5.54 2.12 23.35
N THR A 377 -5.98 3.38 23.57
CA THR A 377 -7.16 3.68 24.41
C THR A 377 -8.32 4.34 23.66
N LEU A 378 -8.18 4.56 22.34
CA LEU A 378 -9.23 5.18 21.54
C LEU A 378 -10.51 4.36 21.58
N THR A 379 -11.59 4.95 22.11
CA THR A 379 -12.94 4.34 22.22
C THR A 379 -13.90 4.79 21.13
N ALA A 380 -13.43 5.62 20.18
CA ALA A 380 -14.26 6.08 19.07
C ALA A 380 -14.84 4.89 18.29
N THR A 381 -16.07 5.05 17.83
CA THR A 381 -16.77 4.09 16.99
C THR A 381 -16.98 4.68 15.61
N HIS A 382 -17.07 3.83 14.60
CA HIS A 382 -17.28 4.27 13.22
C HIS A 382 -18.13 3.25 12.45
N PRO A 383 -19.12 3.67 11.64
CA PRO A 383 -20.03 2.75 10.93
C PRO A 383 -19.31 1.83 9.93
N TYR A 384 -18.12 2.21 9.48
CA TYR A 384 -17.27 1.41 8.60
C TYR A 384 -16.17 0.65 9.36
N GLY A 385 -16.18 0.67 10.69
CA GLY A 385 -15.31 -0.17 11.51
C GLY A 385 -15.57 -1.65 11.26
N SER A 386 -14.50 -2.46 11.26
CA SER A 386 -14.61 -3.90 11.03
C SER A 386 -13.51 -4.68 11.74
N PRO A 387 -13.81 -5.89 12.27
CA PRO A 387 -12.82 -6.71 12.93
C PRO A 387 -11.77 -7.22 11.94
N TRP A 388 -10.52 -7.32 12.40
CA TRP A 388 -9.36 -7.68 11.58
C TRP A 388 -9.55 -8.97 10.77
N TRP A 389 -10.18 -10.00 11.34
CA TRP A 389 -10.39 -11.30 10.68
C TRP A 389 -11.34 -11.24 9.47
N SER A 390 -12.17 -10.20 9.38
CA SER A 390 -13.18 -10.03 8.32
C SER A 390 -12.61 -9.37 7.05
N TRP A 391 -11.44 -8.73 7.15
CA TRP A 391 -10.86 -7.97 6.02
C TRP A 391 -10.53 -8.82 4.80
N PRO A 392 -9.88 -10.01 4.94
CA PRO A 392 -9.59 -10.84 3.78
C PRO A 392 -10.84 -11.29 3.00
N LEU A 393 -12.00 -11.25 3.65
CA LEU A 393 -13.29 -11.58 3.04
C LEU A 393 -13.95 -10.38 2.35
N LEU A 394 -13.34 -9.18 2.42
CA LEU A 394 -13.91 -7.93 1.91
C LEU A 394 -15.29 -7.62 2.50
N SER A 395 -15.51 -7.94 3.78
CA SER A 395 -16.84 -7.92 4.37
C SER A 395 -17.38 -6.50 4.63
N ARG A 396 -16.50 -5.51 4.86
CA ARG A 396 -16.89 -4.12 5.13
C ARG A 396 -15.87 -3.15 4.51
N PRO A 397 -16.03 -2.76 3.24
CA PRO A 397 -15.28 -1.66 2.64
C PRO A 397 -15.51 -0.36 3.37
N VAL A 398 -14.55 0.54 3.32
CA VAL A 398 -14.68 1.87 3.92
C VAL A 398 -15.12 2.85 2.85
N LEU A 399 -16.24 3.51 3.08
CA LEU A 399 -16.72 4.57 2.20
C LEU A 399 -15.85 5.82 2.38
N TYR A 400 -15.20 6.25 1.32
CA TYR A 400 -14.38 7.44 1.30
C TYR A 400 -15.13 8.67 0.80
N TYR A 401 -16.12 8.44 -0.05
CA TYR A 401 -16.96 9.50 -0.61
C TYR A 401 -18.28 8.94 -1.13
N ALA A 402 -19.34 9.74 -1.03
CA ALA A 402 -20.62 9.46 -1.67
C ALA A 402 -21.32 10.76 -2.10
N GLU A 403 -21.88 10.75 -3.30
CA GLU A 403 -22.76 11.78 -3.82
C GLU A 403 -23.97 11.10 -4.48
N TYR A 404 -25.16 11.47 -4.01
CA TYR A 404 -26.43 10.89 -4.46
C TYR A 404 -27.34 11.92 -5.14
N SER A 405 -26.96 13.19 -5.11
CA SER A 405 -27.73 14.30 -5.65
C SER A 405 -26.85 15.19 -6.53
N ASN A 406 -27.45 16.06 -7.31
CA ASN A 406 -26.76 17.06 -8.13
C ASN A 406 -25.87 16.51 -9.26
N LEU A 407 -25.90 15.20 -9.54
CA LEU A 407 -25.12 14.55 -10.61
C LEU A 407 -25.89 14.48 -11.94
N GLY A 408 -27.17 14.80 -11.92
CA GLY A 408 -28.06 14.66 -13.07
C GLY A 408 -28.52 13.22 -13.30
N LEU A 409 -29.04 12.97 -14.48
CA LEU A 409 -29.58 11.68 -14.90
C LEU A 409 -28.62 11.02 -15.88
N ASP A 410 -28.56 9.70 -15.83
CA ASP A 410 -27.87 8.89 -16.83
C ASP A 410 -28.53 9.07 -18.19
N HIS A 411 -27.71 9.39 -19.20
CA HIS A 411 -28.20 9.72 -20.53
C HIS A 411 -28.97 8.57 -21.21
N TRP A 412 -28.60 7.34 -20.91
CA TRP A 412 -29.16 6.15 -21.56
C TRP A 412 -30.37 5.58 -20.83
N THR A 413 -30.34 5.63 -19.50
CA THR A 413 -31.36 4.99 -18.67
C THR A 413 -32.35 5.99 -18.08
N GLY A 414 -32.06 7.29 -18.08
CA GLY A 414 -32.83 8.31 -17.39
C GLY A 414 -32.83 8.21 -15.87
N GLN A 415 -32.00 7.33 -15.31
CA GLN A 415 -31.91 7.08 -13.88
C GLN A 415 -30.98 8.09 -13.20
N GLN A 416 -31.24 8.38 -11.92
CA GLN A 416 -30.37 9.22 -11.10
C GLN A 416 -28.94 8.68 -11.07
N LEU A 417 -27.97 9.53 -11.36
CA LEU A 417 -26.55 9.20 -11.21
C LEU A 417 -26.14 9.21 -9.75
N VAL A 418 -25.28 8.28 -9.40
CA VAL A 418 -24.66 8.11 -8.08
C VAL A 418 -23.15 7.99 -8.26
N ALA A 419 -22.40 8.65 -7.40
CA ALA A 419 -20.95 8.50 -7.34
C ALA A 419 -20.53 8.10 -5.93
N ARG A 420 -19.72 7.06 -5.83
CA ARG A 420 -19.16 6.61 -4.55
C ARG A 420 -17.72 6.20 -4.73
N MET A 421 -16.92 6.39 -3.68
CA MET A 421 -15.56 5.89 -3.62
C MET A 421 -15.41 5.03 -2.38
N GLU A 422 -15.09 3.76 -2.59
CA GLU A 422 -14.97 2.77 -1.52
C GLU A 422 -13.60 2.11 -1.52
N ASN A 423 -12.98 2.01 -0.35
CA ASN A 423 -11.78 1.22 -0.19
C ASN A 423 -12.12 -0.27 -0.19
N LEU A 424 -12.24 -0.81 -1.37
CA LEU A 424 -12.53 -2.20 -1.66
C LEU A 424 -11.34 -2.80 -2.42
N GLY A 425 -10.86 -3.96 -2.01
CA GLY A 425 -9.89 -4.73 -2.80
C GLY A 425 -10.54 -5.36 -4.04
N ASN A 426 -9.72 -5.82 -4.99
CA ASN A 426 -10.24 -6.59 -6.13
C ASN A 426 -10.73 -7.97 -5.64
N PRO A 427 -12.04 -8.29 -5.70
CA PRO A 427 -12.57 -9.52 -5.13
C PRO A 427 -11.93 -10.80 -5.70
N TRP A 428 -11.61 -10.80 -6.99
CA TRP A 428 -10.94 -11.95 -7.61
C TRP A 428 -9.55 -12.20 -7.00
N ILE A 429 -8.76 -11.14 -6.84
CA ILE A 429 -7.42 -11.23 -6.28
C ILE A 429 -7.48 -11.65 -4.81
N TRP A 430 -8.34 -11.00 -4.02
CA TRP A 430 -8.42 -11.23 -2.59
C TRP A 430 -8.89 -12.64 -2.27
N TRP A 431 -10.00 -13.07 -2.83
CA TRP A 431 -10.57 -14.39 -2.51
C TRP A 431 -9.73 -15.55 -3.06
N THR A 432 -9.14 -15.40 -4.25
CA THR A 432 -8.24 -16.44 -4.76
C THR A 432 -6.89 -16.51 -4.04
N SER A 433 -6.48 -15.41 -3.38
CA SER A 433 -5.26 -15.41 -2.56
C SER A 433 -5.41 -16.15 -1.23
N LEU A 434 -6.61 -16.24 -0.67
CA LEU A 434 -6.83 -16.90 0.63
C LEU A 434 -6.36 -18.36 0.66
N PRO A 435 -6.84 -19.26 -0.25
CA PRO A 435 -6.34 -20.63 -0.29
C PRO A 435 -4.84 -20.70 -0.59
N CYS A 436 -4.29 -19.72 -1.32
CA CYS A 436 -2.86 -19.65 -1.60
C CYS A 436 -2.06 -19.35 -0.33
N VAL A 437 -2.47 -18.38 0.49
CA VAL A 437 -1.85 -18.09 1.79
C VAL A 437 -1.93 -19.32 2.71
N LEU A 438 -3.10 -19.93 2.80
CA LEU A 438 -3.33 -21.13 3.64
C LEU A 438 -2.50 -22.34 3.19
N SER A 439 -2.09 -22.40 1.92
CA SER A 439 -1.25 -23.47 1.38
C SER A 439 0.26 -23.28 1.66
N LEU A 440 0.71 -22.07 2.04
CA LEU A 440 2.14 -21.78 2.23
C LEU A 440 2.82 -22.70 3.26
N PRO A 441 2.20 -23.07 4.41
CA PRO A 441 2.80 -24.04 5.34
C PRO A 441 3.15 -25.38 4.68
N TYR A 442 2.33 -25.86 3.74
CA TYR A 442 2.64 -27.07 2.97
C TYR A 442 3.94 -26.91 2.18
N PHE A 443 4.12 -25.77 1.49
CA PHE A 443 5.35 -25.50 0.74
C PHE A 443 6.58 -25.37 1.64
N ILE A 444 6.41 -24.80 2.84
CA ILE A 444 7.48 -24.65 3.82
C ILE A 444 7.92 -26.03 4.33
N VAL A 445 6.97 -26.84 4.76
CA VAL A 445 7.26 -28.14 5.40
C VAL A 445 7.71 -29.17 4.35
N ARG A 446 6.93 -29.32 3.25
CA ARG A 446 7.14 -30.37 2.26
C ARG A 446 8.24 -30.07 1.27
N HIS A 447 8.32 -28.79 0.82
CA HIS A 447 9.27 -28.35 -0.20
C HIS A 447 10.40 -27.48 0.35
N ARG A 448 10.40 -27.15 1.66
CA ARG A 448 11.41 -26.30 2.30
C ARG A 448 11.61 -24.98 1.56
N SER A 449 10.51 -24.43 1.07
CA SER A 449 10.49 -23.26 0.19
C SER A 449 10.83 -21.98 0.94
N PHE A 450 11.97 -21.39 0.62
CA PHE A 450 12.34 -20.08 1.13
C PHE A 450 11.35 -18.97 0.70
N PRO A 451 10.91 -18.87 -0.57
CA PRO A 451 9.89 -17.91 -0.95
C PRO A 451 8.61 -18.03 -0.11
N ALA A 452 8.08 -19.24 0.07
CA ALA A 452 6.89 -19.46 0.88
C ALA A 452 7.10 -19.02 2.35
N THR A 453 8.29 -19.23 2.90
CA THR A 453 8.63 -18.79 4.27
C THR A 453 8.62 -17.27 4.40
N VAL A 454 9.26 -16.56 3.47
CA VAL A 454 9.28 -15.09 3.48
C VAL A 454 7.88 -14.52 3.31
N ILE A 455 7.08 -15.08 2.38
CA ILE A 455 5.72 -14.64 2.11
C ILE A 455 4.83 -14.87 3.34
N LEU A 456 4.87 -16.07 3.93
CA LEU A 456 4.02 -16.37 5.09
C LEU A 456 4.42 -15.54 6.31
N LEU A 457 5.71 -15.41 6.59
CA LEU A 457 6.18 -14.60 7.72
C LEU A 457 5.81 -13.14 7.54
N GLY A 458 6.00 -12.59 6.34
CA GLY A 458 5.60 -11.23 6.02
C GLY A 458 4.09 -11.03 6.18
N PHE A 459 3.27 -11.97 5.71
CA PHE A 459 1.81 -11.94 5.92
C PHE A 459 1.46 -11.92 7.41
N ILE A 460 2.00 -12.87 8.18
CA ILE A 460 1.72 -13.02 9.61
C ILE A 460 2.09 -11.75 10.36
N THR A 461 3.26 -11.20 10.13
CA THR A 461 3.73 -10.02 10.86
C THR A 461 3.01 -8.74 10.49
N GLN A 462 2.50 -8.62 9.27
CA GLN A 462 1.70 -7.47 8.85
C GLN A 462 0.21 -7.57 9.22
N TYR A 463 -0.29 -8.77 9.43
CA TYR A 463 -1.72 -9.01 9.63
C TYR A 463 -2.09 -9.35 11.08
N LEU A 464 -1.39 -10.29 11.73
CA LEU A 464 -1.78 -10.76 13.06
C LEU A 464 -1.70 -9.71 14.17
N PRO A 465 -0.80 -8.71 14.17
CA PRO A 465 -0.78 -7.70 15.24
C PRO A 465 -2.11 -6.96 15.40
N TRP A 466 -2.89 -6.82 14.34
CA TRP A 466 -4.21 -6.18 14.40
C TRP A 466 -5.21 -6.93 15.29
N SER A 467 -5.00 -8.22 15.57
CA SER A 467 -5.82 -9.00 16.48
C SER A 467 -5.76 -8.54 17.94
N HIS A 468 -4.72 -7.78 18.31
CA HIS A 468 -4.49 -7.28 19.67
C HIS A 468 -4.86 -5.79 19.81
N ILE A 469 -5.28 -5.15 18.75
CA ILE A 469 -5.66 -3.74 18.76
C ILE A 469 -7.16 -3.63 19.07
N SER A 470 -7.50 -2.94 20.17
CA SER A 470 -8.87 -2.84 20.68
C SER A 470 -9.66 -1.64 20.13
N ARG A 471 -8.99 -0.66 19.52
CA ARG A 471 -9.65 0.52 18.91
C ARG A 471 -10.44 0.15 17.65
N VAL A 472 -11.24 1.08 17.18
CA VAL A 472 -11.87 0.95 15.86
C VAL A 472 -10.82 0.70 14.77
N LEU A 473 -11.05 -0.33 13.98
CA LEU A 473 -10.18 -0.76 12.89
C LEU A 473 -10.96 -0.75 11.58
N PHE A 474 -10.21 -0.61 10.47
CA PHE A 474 -10.77 -0.52 9.13
C PHE A 474 -10.05 -1.48 8.19
N MET A 475 -10.72 -1.86 7.11
CA MET A 475 -10.19 -2.80 6.13
C MET A 475 -8.84 -2.34 5.52
N TYR A 476 -8.59 -1.04 5.38
CA TYR A 476 -7.32 -0.55 4.82
C TYR A 476 -6.09 -0.86 5.69
N HIS A 477 -6.26 -1.20 6.96
CA HIS A 477 -5.16 -1.71 7.78
C HIS A 477 -4.60 -3.05 7.27
N MET A 478 -5.34 -3.75 6.41
CA MET A 478 -4.88 -4.95 5.70
C MET A 478 -3.80 -4.67 4.65
N PHE A 479 -3.54 -3.41 4.30
CA PHE A 479 -2.71 -3.05 3.15
C PHE A 479 -1.29 -3.67 3.21
N GLY A 480 -0.63 -3.68 4.37
CA GLY A 480 0.66 -4.37 4.55
C GLY A 480 0.56 -5.87 4.29
N GLY A 481 -0.52 -6.52 4.76
CA GLY A 481 -0.78 -7.94 4.54
C GLY A 481 -1.10 -8.27 3.08
N LEU A 482 -1.73 -7.36 2.36
CA LEU A 482 -2.10 -7.52 0.96
C LEU A 482 -0.88 -7.75 0.04
N ILE A 483 0.26 -7.13 0.33
CA ILE A 483 1.53 -7.39 -0.39
C ILE A 483 1.79 -8.90 -0.46
N PHE A 484 1.68 -9.56 0.69
CA PHE A 484 2.01 -10.97 0.83
C PHE A 484 0.88 -11.88 0.34
N MET A 485 -0.37 -11.43 0.37
CA MET A 485 -1.49 -12.13 -0.29
C MET A 485 -1.26 -12.20 -1.80
N VAL A 486 -0.92 -11.09 -2.43
CA VAL A 486 -0.60 -11.00 -3.87
C VAL A 486 0.60 -11.89 -4.22
N LEU A 487 1.66 -11.86 -3.40
CA LEU A 487 2.83 -12.72 -3.58
C LEU A 487 2.47 -14.20 -3.43
N ALA A 488 1.62 -14.56 -2.45
CA ALA A 488 1.17 -15.95 -2.25
C ALA A 488 0.36 -16.45 -3.46
N LEU A 489 -0.57 -15.64 -3.94
CA LEU A 489 -1.37 -15.97 -5.13
C LEU A 489 -0.48 -16.17 -6.36
N ALA A 490 0.42 -15.22 -6.65
CA ALA A 490 1.32 -15.32 -7.78
C ALA A 490 2.26 -16.54 -7.65
N PHE A 491 2.76 -16.82 -6.43
CA PHE A 491 3.63 -17.96 -6.15
C PHE A 491 2.94 -19.29 -6.44
N VAL A 492 1.74 -19.50 -5.88
CA VAL A 492 0.99 -20.75 -6.03
C VAL A 492 0.51 -20.91 -7.48
N LEU A 493 -0.01 -19.84 -8.08
CA LEU A 493 -0.46 -19.84 -9.48
C LEU A 493 0.66 -20.29 -10.42
N VAL A 494 1.85 -19.71 -10.29
CA VAL A 494 2.99 -20.05 -11.15
C VAL A 494 3.55 -21.43 -10.82
N TYR A 495 3.57 -21.82 -9.54
CA TYR A 495 3.97 -23.17 -9.14
C TYR A 495 3.06 -24.25 -9.78
N VAL A 496 1.74 -24.06 -9.73
CA VAL A 496 0.79 -24.97 -10.38
C VAL A 496 0.96 -24.93 -11.89
N ALA A 497 1.08 -23.75 -12.47
CA ALA A 497 1.27 -23.57 -13.91
C ALA A 497 2.53 -24.31 -14.43
N GLN A 498 3.61 -24.37 -13.64
CA GLN A 498 4.82 -25.10 -14.03
C GLN A 498 4.63 -26.63 -14.18
N LYS A 499 3.53 -27.18 -13.66
CA LYS A 499 3.17 -28.60 -13.85
C LYS A 499 2.52 -28.87 -15.22
N LEU A 500 2.12 -27.81 -15.93
CA LEU A 500 1.48 -27.88 -17.22
C LEU A 500 2.49 -27.72 -18.36
N GLU A 501 2.11 -28.21 -19.53
CA GLU A 501 2.82 -27.95 -20.79
C GLU A 501 2.94 -26.44 -21.05
N PRO A 502 3.93 -25.97 -21.85
CA PRO A 502 4.22 -24.56 -22.03
C PRO A 502 3.02 -23.70 -22.45
N LEU A 503 2.15 -24.21 -23.30
CA LEU A 503 0.92 -23.51 -23.70
C LEU A 503 -0.07 -23.42 -22.54
N GLY A 504 -0.36 -24.55 -21.88
CA GLY A 504 -1.25 -24.61 -20.73
C GLY A 504 -0.81 -23.70 -19.59
N ARG A 505 0.50 -23.63 -19.34
CA ARG A 505 1.11 -22.71 -18.37
C ARG A 505 0.79 -21.25 -18.67
N ARG A 506 1.00 -20.84 -19.93
CA ARG A 506 0.73 -19.45 -20.36
C ARG A 506 -0.76 -19.16 -20.27
N VAL A 507 -1.60 -20.06 -20.75
CA VAL A 507 -3.06 -19.91 -20.73
C VAL A 507 -3.59 -19.79 -19.31
N LEU A 508 -3.16 -20.65 -18.37
CA LEU A 508 -3.61 -20.58 -16.98
C LEU A 508 -3.29 -19.24 -16.34
N VAL A 509 -2.03 -18.81 -16.46
CA VAL A 509 -1.62 -17.53 -15.84
C VAL A 509 -2.28 -16.35 -16.54
N ALA A 510 -2.31 -16.33 -17.87
CA ALA A 510 -2.94 -15.25 -18.63
C ALA A 510 -4.43 -15.12 -18.33
N ASN A 511 -5.17 -16.24 -18.26
CA ASN A 511 -6.59 -16.22 -17.91
C ASN A 511 -6.82 -15.68 -16.51
N HIS A 512 -6.03 -16.12 -15.52
CA HIS A 512 -6.17 -15.62 -14.14
C HIS A 512 -5.94 -14.11 -14.07
N LEU A 513 -4.90 -13.62 -14.74
CA LEU A 513 -4.59 -12.17 -14.81
C LEU A 513 -5.67 -11.42 -15.60
N ALA A 514 -6.16 -11.97 -16.70
CA ALA A 514 -7.24 -11.36 -17.48
C ALA A 514 -8.52 -11.18 -16.65
N VAL A 515 -8.89 -12.19 -15.85
CA VAL A 515 -10.05 -12.08 -14.94
C VAL A 515 -9.81 -10.99 -13.89
N ALA A 516 -8.60 -10.90 -13.31
CA ALA A 516 -8.26 -9.82 -12.38
C ALA A 516 -8.41 -8.43 -13.02
N VAL A 517 -7.97 -8.29 -14.27
CA VAL A 517 -8.13 -7.03 -15.05
C VAL A 517 -9.58 -6.74 -15.35
N LEU A 518 -10.38 -7.75 -15.73
CA LEU A 518 -11.82 -7.58 -15.95
C LEU A 518 -12.55 -7.13 -14.68
N PHE A 519 -12.23 -7.72 -13.54
CA PHE A 519 -12.78 -7.29 -12.25
C PHE A 519 -12.35 -5.87 -11.89
N PHE A 520 -11.10 -5.49 -12.22
CA PHE A 520 -10.65 -4.12 -12.03
C PHE A 520 -11.51 -3.12 -12.80
N PHE A 521 -11.74 -3.33 -14.09
CA PHE A 521 -12.57 -2.42 -14.87
C PHE A 521 -14.06 -2.50 -14.49
N TYR A 522 -14.54 -3.66 -14.04
CA TYR A 522 -15.89 -3.80 -13.51
C TYR A 522 -16.10 -2.92 -12.25
N PHE A 523 -15.14 -2.94 -11.31
CA PHE A 523 -15.21 -2.15 -10.07
C PHE A 523 -14.60 -0.75 -10.19
N TYR A 524 -14.08 -0.36 -11.35
CA TYR A 524 -13.43 0.93 -11.56
C TYR A 524 -14.26 2.14 -11.06
N PRO A 525 -15.59 2.20 -11.28
CA PRO A 525 -16.42 3.29 -10.74
C PRO A 525 -16.39 3.37 -9.21
N VAL A 526 -16.29 2.23 -8.52
CA VAL A 526 -16.25 2.15 -7.05
C VAL A 526 -14.96 2.74 -6.48
N TRP A 527 -13.87 2.75 -7.25
CA TRP A 527 -12.57 3.26 -6.79
C TRP A 527 -12.28 4.68 -7.26
N THR A 528 -13.12 5.24 -8.12
CA THR A 528 -12.86 6.53 -8.76
C THR A 528 -13.98 7.55 -8.58
N ALA A 529 -15.05 7.17 -7.91
CA ALA A 529 -16.29 7.94 -7.85
C ALA A 529 -16.84 8.32 -9.24
N LEU A 530 -16.57 7.49 -10.27
CA LEU A 530 -17.16 7.70 -11.59
C LEU A 530 -18.69 7.59 -11.48
N PRO A 531 -19.46 8.61 -11.91
CA PRO A 531 -20.91 8.56 -11.83
C PRO A 531 -21.47 7.43 -12.70
N ILE A 532 -22.30 6.59 -12.10
CA ILE A 532 -23.07 5.55 -12.79
C ILE A 532 -24.52 5.59 -12.29
N SER A 533 -25.44 4.98 -13.03
CA SER A 533 -26.84 4.93 -12.61
C SER A 533 -26.99 4.21 -11.26
N GLY A 534 -27.90 4.67 -10.42
CA GLY A 534 -28.15 4.07 -9.10
C GLY A 534 -28.40 2.55 -9.16
N PRO A 535 -29.23 2.04 -10.07
CA PRO A 535 -29.43 0.58 -10.25
C PRO A 535 -28.16 -0.19 -10.67
N ALA A 536 -27.21 0.46 -11.36
CA ALA A 536 -25.92 -0.16 -11.67
C ALA A 536 -25.00 -0.22 -10.45
N TYR A 537 -25.25 0.61 -9.45
CA TYR A 537 -24.49 0.62 -8.20
C TYR A 537 -25.07 -0.33 -7.16
N PHE A 538 -26.39 -0.25 -6.93
CA PHE A 538 -27.11 -0.97 -5.88
C PHE A 538 -27.97 -2.10 -6.45
N ILE A 539 -28.19 -3.15 -5.66
CA ILE A 539 -29.17 -4.18 -5.99
C ILE A 539 -30.59 -3.58 -5.92
N GLY A 540 -31.37 -3.78 -6.96
CA GLY A 540 -32.75 -3.33 -7.07
C GLY A 540 -33.46 -3.93 -8.26
N PRO A 541 -34.76 -3.60 -8.46
CA PRO A 541 -35.55 -4.16 -9.56
C PRO A 541 -35.00 -3.80 -10.95
N ASP A 542 -34.34 -2.63 -11.06
CA ASP A 542 -33.76 -2.14 -12.31
C ASP A 542 -32.26 -2.42 -12.44
N THR A 543 -31.73 -3.36 -11.63
CA THR A 543 -30.32 -3.75 -11.70
C THR A 543 -30.01 -4.36 -13.09
N PRO A 544 -28.97 -3.83 -13.80
CA PRO A 544 -28.65 -4.30 -15.12
C PRO A 544 -28.11 -5.75 -15.12
N PRO A 545 -28.17 -6.46 -16.27
CA PRO A 545 -27.73 -7.85 -16.36
C PRO A 545 -26.28 -8.12 -15.93
N TRP A 546 -25.40 -7.12 -16.05
CA TRP A 546 -24.02 -7.19 -15.60
C TRP A 546 -23.85 -6.99 -14.08
N GLY A 547 -24.97 -6.88 -13.36
CA GLY A 547 -25.03 -6.84 -11.91
C GLY A 547 -24.62 -5.51 -11.27
N PRO A 548 -24.91 -5.35 -9.97
CA PRO A 548 -24.55 -4.17 -9.19
C PRO A 548 -23.08 -4.20 -8.78
N LYS A 549 -22.56 -3.02 -8.38
CA LYS A 549 -21.22 -2.92 -7.79
C LYS A 549 -21.18 -3.33 -6.33
N THR A 550 -22.31 -3.31 -5.62
CA THR A 550 -22.44 -3.77 -4.24
C THR A 550 -22.93 -5.22 -4.21
N TRP A 551 -22.06 -6.14 -3.80
CA TRP A 551 -22.40 -7.58 -3.78
C TRP A 551 -22.91 -8.05 -2.41
N PHE A 552 -22.46 -7.42 -1.35
CA PHE A 552 -22.94 -7.72 0.00
C PHE A 552 -23.93 -6.66 0.46
N VAL A 553 -25.16 -7.05 0.62
CA VAL A 553 -26.29 -6.16 0.91
C VAL A 553 -26.88 -6.38 2.30
N ASN A 554 -26.20 -7.09 3.17
CA ASN A 554 -26.66 -7.33 4.54
C ASN A 554 -26.44 -6.09 5.42
N CYS A 555 -26.78 -4.92 4.87
CA CYS A 555 -26.70 -3.66 5.57
C CYS A 555 -27.98 -3.42 6.36
N LYS A 556 -27.84 -3.03 7.62
CA LYS A 556 -28.94 -2.70 8.50
C LYS A 556 -28.96 -1.20 8.72
N ASP A 557 -30.10 -0.60 8.47
CA ASP A 557 -30.32 0.81 8.78
C ASP A 557 -30.33 1.04 10.30
N ASN A 558 -29.84 2.20 10.71
CA ASN A 558 -29.90 2.68 12.10
C ASN A 558 -29.17 1.81 13.15
N LEU A 559 -28.18 1.01 12.74
CA LEU A 559 -27.31 0.38 13.72
C LEU A 559 -26.40 1.41 14.41
N PRO A 560 -26.19 1.27 15.73
CA PRO A 560 -25.20 2.09 16.42
C PRO A 560 -23.81 1.93 15.78
N ALA A 561 -23.04 3.00 15.68
CA ALA A 561 -21.68 2.95 15.14
C ALA A 561 -20.73 2.00 15.88
N SER A 562 -21.10 1.58 17.08
CA SER A 562 -20.39 0.56 17.88
C SER A 562 -20.63 -0.88 17.42
N GLN A 563 -21.66 -1.12 16.57
CA GLN A 563 -21.96 -2.46 16.05
C GLN A 563 -21.38 -2.62 14.65
N PRO A 564 -20.41 -3.53 14.44
CA PRO A 564 -19.83 -3.76 13.13
C PRO A 564 -20.87 -4.38 12.19
N GLN A 565 -21.02 -3.79 11.01
CA GLN A 565 -21.80 -4.38 9.94
C GLN A 565 -20.89 -5.23 9.06
N LEU A 566 -21.12 -6.54 9.04
CA LEU A 566 -20.36 -7.45 8.20
C LEU A 566 -21.17 -7.83 6.97
N PHE A 567 -20.46 -8.10 5.86
CA PHE A 567 -21.07 -8.40 4.56
C PHE A 567 -22.03 -7.30 4.10
N CYS A 568 -21.59 -6.07 4.28
CA CYS A 568 -22.29 -4.87 3.90
C CYS A 568 -21.33 -3.93 3.15
N TRP A 569 -21.63 -3.69 1.86
CA TRP A 569 -20.87 -2.80 0.97
C TRP A 569 -21.64 -1.48 0.70
N ASN A 570 -22.43 -1.04 1.66
CA ASN A 570 -23.22 0.18 1.51
C ASN A 570 -22.94 1.19 2.63
#